data_38feae7a4cce8a33242fb44e2242affc
#
_entry.id   38feae7a4cce8a33242fb44e2242affc
#
_cell.length_a   1.000
_cell.length_b   1.000
_cell.length_c   1.000
_cell.angle_alpha   90.00
_cell.angle_beta   90.00
_cell.angle_gamma   90.00
#
_symmetry.space_group_name_H-M   'P 1'
#
loop_
_entity.id
_entity.type
_entity.pdbx_description
1 polymer ?
#
loop_
_entity_poly.entity_id
_entity_poly.type
_entity_poly.pdbx_seq_one_letter_code
_entity_poly.pdbx_strand_id
1 'polypeptide(L)'
;MIRTLLLCAFVSCPPGPPGLPGLPGPPGRLHAQSPRAQSKGRLFQPQDLGLLEAPDRDQWQKPDQIMDALGVAEGSRVAELGAAGGWFTLRLARRVGPNGLVYAEDIQPAMLEAINRRMQNENLANVKTVLGTPSDPRLPEGLDAVLIADAFQEMDVPEEPTLIVTLLGNVARSLKPQGRLGVVDWTPGNGGPGPAANQRVKPEAVIAAARSAGLQLVGREEYPPFVYMLVFGRR
;
A
#
# COMPACT_ATOMS: atom_id res chain seq x y z
N MET A 1 0.66 -7.62 93.47
CA MET A 1 1.62 -7.65 92.38
C MET A 1 1.64 -9.04 91.78
N ILE A 2 0.88 -9.30 90.74
CA ILE A 2 0.78 -10.62 90.15
C ILE A 2 1.19 -10.49 88.67
N ARG A 3 2.30 -11.16 88.30
CA ARG A 3 2.81 -11.29 86.94
C ARG A 3 2.10 -12.40 86.24
N THR A 4 1.36 -12.09 85.17
CA THR A 4 0.76 -13.08 84.28
C THR A 4 1.74 -13.41 83.15
N LEU A 5 2.19 -14.67 83.07
CA LEU A 5 2.96 -15.22 81.98
C LEU A 5 1.98 -15.55 80.84
N LEU A 6 2.23 -15.03 79.66
CA LEU A 6 1.55 -15.43 78.42
C LEU A 6 2.34 -16.55 77.73
N LEU A 7 1.72 -17.71 77.61
CA LEU A 7 2.26 -18.90 76.94
C LEU A 7 1.92 -18.80 75.46
N CYS A 8 2.93 -18.64 74.58
CA CYS A 8 2.74 -18.72 73.12
C CYS A 8 2.73 -20.21 72.69
N ALA A 9 1.58 -20.69 72.24
CA ALA A 9 1.44 -21.99 71.61
C ALA A 9 1.88 -21.89 70.15
N PHE A 10 2.92 -22.63 69.75
CA PHE A 10 3.30 -22.85 68.36
C PHE A 10 2.30 -23.83 67.75
N VAL A 11 1.47 -23.34 66.79
CA VAL A 11 0.68 -24.19 65.92
C VAL A 11 1.53 -24.55 64.72
N SER A 12 1.88 -25.82 64.62
CA SER A 12 2.60 -26.41 63.45
C SER A 12 1.60 -26.55 62.30
N CYS A 13 1.88 -25.85 61.19
CA CYS A 13 1.13 -25.99 59.91
C CYS A 13 1.60 -27.27 59.19
N PRO A 14 0.70 -28.11 58.68
CA PRO A 14 1.08 -29.29 57.89
C PRO A 14 1.59 -28.85 56.51
N PRO A 15 2.51 -29.63 55.86
CA PRO A 15 2.97 -29.35 54.51
C PRO A 15 1.83 -29.54 53.48
N GLY A 16 1.71 -28.55 52.59
CA GLY A 16 0.78 -28.60 51.46
C GLY A 16 1.14 -29.67 50.42
N PRO A 17 0.16 -30.11 49.63
CA PRO A 17 0.37 -31.15 48.61
C PRO A 17 1.33 -30.69 47.53
N PRO A 18 2.08 -31.63 46.84
CA PRO A 18 3.00 -31.30 45.80
C PRO A 18 2.25 -30.68 44.60
N GLY A 19 2.82 -29.55 44.10
CA GLY A 19 2.23 -28.81 42.96
C GLY A 19 2.23 -29.65 41.68
N LEU A 20 1.08 -29.62 41.01
CA LEU A 20 0.93 -30.19 39.67
C LEU A 20 1.87 -29.47 38.67
N PRO A 21 2.45 -30.19 37.67
CA PRO A 21 3.24 -29.55 36.64
C PRO A 21 2.38 -28.57 35.87
N GLY A 22 2.89 -27.33 35.74
CA GLY A 22 2.19 -26.22 35.08
C GLY A 22 1.87 -26.56 33.64
N LEU A 23 0.61 -26.35 33.27
CA LEU A 23 0.16 -26.37 31.87
C LEU A 23 0.93 -25.30 31.08
N PRO A 24 1.34 -25.58 29.83
CA PRO A 24 1.94 -24.55 28.98
C PRO A 24 0.95 -23.41 28.81
N GLY A 25 1.40 -22.20 29.06
CA GLY A 25 0.63 -20.99 28.87
C GLY A 25 0.15 -20.86 27.42
N PRO A 26 -0.94 -20.10 27.16
CA PRO A 26 -1.43 -19.90 25.80
C PRO A 26 -0.34 -19.33 24.93
N PRO A 27 -0.27 -19.72 23.64
CA PRO A 27 0.72 -19.21 22.72
C PRO A 27 0.64 -17.68 22.71
N GLY A 28 1.78 -17.02 22.91
CA GLY A 28 1.87 -15.58 22.92
C GLY A 28 1.22 -15.00 21.68
N ARG A 29 0.27 -14.08 21.86
CA ARG A 29 -0.25 -13.27 20.76
C ARG A 29 0.94 -12.61 20.08
N LEU A 30 1.21 -13.01 18.84
CA LEU A 30 2.04 -12.25 17.94
C LEU A 30 1.37 -10.88 17.84
N HIS A 31 1.90 -9.90 18.56
CA HIS A 31 1.57 -8.52 18.32
C HIS A 31 2.04 -8.22 16.90
N ALA A 32 1.10 -8.15 15.96
CA ALA A 32 1.35 -7.50 14.69
C ALA A 32 1.88 -6.10 15.05
N GLN A 33 3.16 -5.88 14.79
CA GLN A 33 3.76 -4.56 14.97
C GLN A 33 3.05 -3.67 13.95
N SER A 34 2.23 -2.73 14.44
CA SER A 34 1.68 -1.67 13.59
C SER A 34 2.84 -1.02 12.83
N PRO A 35 2.70 -0.77 11.52
CA PRO A 35 3.71 -0.10 10.74
C PRO A 35 4.12 1.18 11.47
N ARG A 36 5.42 1.40 11.65
CA ARG A 36 5.94 2.64 12.25
C ARG A 36 5.36 3.79 11.43
N ALA A 37 4.69 4.73 12.10
CA ALA A 37 4.18 5.93 11.48
C ALA A 37 5.30 6.61 10.68
N GLN A 38 5.18 6.59 9.36
CA GLN A 38 6.11 7.28 8.47
C GLN A 38 5.70 8.76 8.43
N SER A 39 6.66 9.68 8.44
CA SER A 39 6.39 11.09 8.19
C SER A 39 6.01 11.28 6.71
N LYS A 40 5.09 12.22 6.39
CA LYS A 40 4.77 12.59 5.01
C LYS A 40 6.05 12.86 4.22
N GLY A 41 6.13 12.37 2.99
CA GLY A 41 7.30 12.49 2.13
C GLY A 41 8.45 11.51 2.44
N ARG A 42 8.31 10.60 3.41
CA ARG A 42 9.31 9.56 3.63
C ARG A 42 8.99 8.33 2.78
N LEU A 43 9.92 8.01 1.88
CA LEU A 43 9.82 6.84 1.01
C LEU A 43 9.71 5.54 1.82
N PHE A 44 8.88 4.63 1.33
CA PHE A 44 8.77 3.28 1.87
C PHE A 44 10.12 2.57 1.76
N GLN A 45 10.49 1.81 2.78
CA GLN A 45 11.82 1.20 2.84
C GLN A 45 11.81 -0.20 2.21
N PRO A 46 12.80 -0.55 1.35
CA PRO A 46 12.85 -1.86 0.70
C PRO A 46 12.86 -3.06 1.65
N GLN A 47 13.42 -2.92 2.84
CA GLN A 47 13.42 -3.97 3.86
C GLN A 47 12.03 -4.23 4.46
N ASP A 48 11.09 -3.30 4.30
CA ASP A 48 9.75 -3.39 4.86
C ASP A 48 8.71 -3.92 3.83
N LEU A 49 9.15 -4.33 2.62
CA LEU A 49 8.27 -4.81 1.54
C LEU A 49 7.31 -5.93 1.99
N GLY A 50 7.73 -6.78 2.94
CA GLY A 50 6.86 -7.81 3.51
C GLY A 50 5.59 -7.27 4.17
N LEU A 51 5.57 -6.01 4.61
CA LEU A 51 4.39 -5.37 5.19
C LEU A 51 3.30 -5.08 4.14
N LEU A 52 3.69 -5.03 2.85
CA LEU A 52 2.77 -4.82 1.72
C LEU A 52 2.17 -6.14 1.19
N GLU A 53 2.56 -7.28 1.75
CA GLU A 53 2.17 -8.63 1.29
C GLU A 53 1.18 -9.31 2.26
N ALA A 54 0.28 -8.54 2.87
CA ALA A 54 -0.72 -9.10 3.79
C ALA A 54 -1.55 -10.19 3.07
N PRO A 55 -1.75 -11.37 3.68
CA PRO A 55 -2.44 -12.50 3.04
C PRO A 55 -3.90 -12.21 2.65
N ASP A 56 -4.52 -11.26 3.33
CA ASP A 56 -5.91 -10.83 3.12
C ASP A 56 -6.01 -9.59 2.22
N ARG A 57 -4.89 -9.09 1.67
CA ARG A 57 -4.86 -7.87 0.87
C ARG A 57 -5.80 -7.92 -0.33
N ASP A 58 -5.89 -9.05 -1.03
CA ASP A 58 -6.83 -9.22 -2.15
C ASP A 58 -8.30 -9.00 -1.73
N GLN A 59 -8.64 -9.35 -0.49
CA GLN A 59 -10.02 -9.26 0.00
C GLN A 59 -10.49 -7.82 0.21
N TRP A 60 -9.60 -6.93 0.66
CA TRP A 60 -9.95 -5.53 0.93
C TRP A 60 -9.45 -4.57 -0.16
N GLN A 61 -8.35 -4.86 -0.86
CA GLN A 61 -7.83 -4.02 -1.94
C GLN A 61 -8.62 -4.17 -3.25
N LYS A 62 -9.28 -5.33 -3.45
CA LYS A 62 -10.12 -5.61 -4.63
C LYS A 62 -9.43 -5.36 -5.98
N PRO A 63 -8.25 -5.95 -6.25
CA PRO A 63 -7.43 -5.62 -7.43
C PRO A 63 -8.16 -5.84 -8.75
N ASP A 64 -9.00 -6.87 -8.87
CA ASP A 64 -9.76 -7.12 -10.09
C ASP A 64 -10.77 -6.00 -10.38
N GLN A 65 -11.50 -5.53 -9.37
CA GLN A 65 -12.45 -4.44 -9.53
C GLN A 65 -11.74 -3.13 -9.89
N ILE A 66 -10.57 -2.86 -9.31
CA ILE A 66 -9.73 -1.70 -9.65
C ILE A 66 -9.31 -1.76 -11.12
N MET A 67 -8.82 -2.92 -11.58
CA MET A 67 -8.42 -3.11 -12.97
C MET A 67 -9.60 -2.99 -13.95
N ASP A 68 -10.78 -3.49 -13.56
CA ASP A 68 -12.02 -3.36 -14.34
C ASP A 68 -12.45 -1.88 -14.47
N ALA A 69 -12.41 -1.12 -13.37
CA ALA A 69 -12.74 0.30 -13.37
C ALA A 69 -11.80 1.14 -14.24
N LEU A 70 -10.54 0.69 -14.41
CA LEU A 70 -9.57 1.28 -15.33
C LEU A 70 -9.70 0.79 -16.78
N GLY A 71 -10.52 -0.21 -17.05
CA GLY A 71 -10.64 -0.82 -18.36
C GLY A 71 -9.41 -1.63 -18.78
N VAL A 72 -8.63 -2.15 -17.81
CA VAL A 72 -7.47 -2.99 -18.10
C VAL A 72 -7.90 -4.35 -18.61
N ALA A 73 -7.55 -4.66 -19.85
CA ALA A 73 -7.92 -5.88 -20.55
C ALA A 73 -6.68 -6.56 -21.16
N GLU A 74 -6.86 -7.74 -21.73
CA GLU A 74 -5.80 -8.42 -22.48
C GLU A 74 -5.27 -7.51 -23.61
N GLY A 75 -3.96 -7.49 -23.78
CA GLY A 75 -3.26 -6.65 -24.75
C GLY A 75 -3.07 -5.19 -24.33
N SER A 76 -3.61 -4.73 -23.21
CA SER A 76 -3.43 -3.36 -22.70
C SER A 76 -1.96 -3.03 -22.42
N ARG A 77 -1.60 -1.77 -22.64
CA ARG A 77 -0.34 -1.17 -22.21
C ARG A 77 -0.60 -0.29 -21.01
N VAL A 78 -0.11 -0.69 -19.86
CA VAL A 78 -0.42 -0.04 -18.59
C VAL A 78 0.84 0.32 -17.81
N ALA A 79 0.74 1.25 -16.88
CA ALA A 79 1.81 1.54 -15.94
C ALA A 79 1.30 1.54 -14.50
N GLU A 80 2.19 1.21 -13.57
CA GLU A 80 2.02 1.39 -12.14
C GLU A 80 3.11 2.33 -11.64
N LEU A 81 2.72 3.41 -10.93
CA LEU A 81 3.64 4.36 -10.31
C LEU A 81 3.76 4.07 -8.81
N GLY A 82 5.00 4.10 -8.31
CA GLY A 82 5.29 3.70 -6.95
C GLY A 82 5.04 2.21 -6.76
N ALA A 83 5.53 1.40 -7.68
CA ALA A 83 5.22 -0.03 -7.77
C ALA A 83 5.81 -0.87 -6.62
N ALA A 84 6.74 -0.31 -5.83
CA ALA A 84 7.36 -0.95 -4.66
C ALA A 84 7.83 -2.39 -4.96
N GLY A 85 7.30 -3.41 -4.25
CA GLY A 85 7.61 -4.83 -4.47
C GLY A 85 6.84 -5.49 -5.61
N GLY A 86 6.04 -4.73 -6.39
CA GLY A 86 5.32 -5.24 -7.57
C GLY A 86 4.07 -6.06 -7.24
N TRP A 87 3.39 -5.75 -6.14
CA TRP A 87 2.16 -6.47 -5.79
C TRP A 87 1.05 -6.28 -6.83
N PHE A 88 0.76 -5.04 -7.25
CA PHE A 88 -0.15 -4.75 -8.35
C PHE A 88 0.48 -5.07 -9.70
N THR A 89 1.78 -4.80 -9.90
CA THR A 89 2.50 -5.16 -11.15
C THR A 89 2.25 -6.59 -11.57
N LEU A 90 2.32 -7.55 -10.61
CA LEU A 90 2.06 -8.97 -10.87
C LEU A 90 0.64 -9.21 -11.40
N ARG A 91 -0.35 -8.56 -10.80
CA ARG A 91 -1.76 -8.70 -11.18
C ARG A 91 -2.06 -8.05 -12.53
N LEU A 92 -1.50 -6.85 -12.74
CA LEU A 92 -1.57 -6.17 -14.03
C LEU A 92 -0.95 -7.02 -15.14
N ALA A 93 0.25 -7.59 -14.91
CA ALA A 93 0.95 -8.42 -15.90
C ALA A 93 0.14 -9.67 -16.29
N ARG A 94 -0.50 -10.30 -15.32
CA ARG A 94 -1.39 -11.44 -15.57
C ARG A 94 -2.66 -11.02 -16.32
N ARG A 95 -3.26 -9.86 -15.97
CA ARG A 95 -4.47 -9.33 -16.59
C ARG A 95 -4.25 -8.94 -18.03
N VAL A 96 -3.15 -8.25 -18.35
CA VAL A 96 -2.87 -7.82 -19.72
C VAL A 96 -2.36 -8.95 -20.61
N GLY A 97 -1.92 -10.06 -20.04
CA GLY A 97 -1.47 -11.24 -20.76
C GLY A 97 -0.21 -11.01 -21.61
N PRO A 98 0.21 -12.02 -22.40
CA PRO A 98 1.50 -11.98 -23.11
C PRO A 98 1.53 -10.94 -24.25
N ASN A 99 0.39 -10.48 -24.73
CA ASN A 99 0.26 -9.46 -25.77
C ASN A 99 0.20 -8.04 -25.21
N GLY A 100 0.04 -7.88 -23.89
CA GLY A 100 0.07 -6.60 -23.17
C GLY A 100 1.45 -6.28 -22.61
N LEU A 101 1.57 -5.11 -22.00
CA LEU A 101 2.82 -4.66 -21.40
C LEU A 101 2.56 -3.81 -20.17
N VAL A 102 3.26 -4.10 -19.07
CA VAL A 102 3.23 -3.32 -17.84
C VAL A 102 4.55 -2.57 -17.67
N TYR A 103 4.47 -1.27 -17.42
CA TYR A 103 5.58 -0.45 -16.96
C TYR A 103 5.47 -0.27 -15.45
N ALA A 104 6.37 -0.89 -14.71
CA ALA A 104 6.46 -0.78 -13.25
C ALA A 104 7.47 0.31 -12.90
N GLU A 105 6.95 1.47 -12.51
CA GLU A 105 7.78 2.62 -12.20
C GLU A 105 7.97 2.75 -10.70
N ASP A 106 9.21 3.08 -10.30
CA ASP A 106 9.55 3.50 -8.94
C ASP A 106 10.79 4.40 -9.00
N ILE A 107 10.92 5.31 -8.03
CA ILE A 107 12.10 6.19 -7.92
C ILE A 107 13.26 5.54 -7.16
N GLN A 108 13.04 4.37 -6.55
CA GLN A 108 14.02 3.62 -5.79
C GLN A 108 14.54 2.43 -6.59
N PRO A 109 15.84 2.38 -6.99
CA PRO A 109 16.41 1.26 -7.74
C PRO A 109 16.20 -0.10 -7.06
N ALA A 110 16.27 -0.15 -5.73
CA ALA A 110 16.09 -1.38 -4.97
C ALA A 110 14.67 -1.99 -5.12
N MET A 111 13.64 -1.16 -5.31
CA MET A 111 12.30 -1.61 -5.61
C MET A 111 12.23 -2.26 -6.99
N LEU A 112 12.84 -1.63 -8.00
CA LEU A 112 12.90 -2.18 -9.36
C LEU A 112 13.63 -3.53 -9.41
N GLU A 113 14.68 -3.69 -8.63
CA GLU A 113 15.35 -5.00 -8.48
C GLU A 113 14.44 -6.05 -7.84
N ALA A 114 13.64 -5.67 -6.82
CA ALA A 114 12.68 -6.57 -6.21
C ALA A 114 11.59 -6.99 -7.20
N ILE A 115 11.06 -6.05 -7.98
CA ILE A 115 10.09 -6.32 -9.06
C ILE A 115 10.69 -7.30 -10.07
N ASN A 116 11.89 -7.03 -10.57
CA ASN A 116 12.54 -7.88 -11.58
C ASN A 116 12.72 -9.32 -11.06
N ARG A 117 13.19 -9.50 -9.82
CA ARG A 117 13.29 -10.83 -9.21
C ARG A 117 11.93 -11.52 -9.10
N ARG A 118 10.89 -10.77 -8.69
CA ARG A 118 9.52 -11.29 -8.57
C ARG A 118 8.99 -11.75 -9.92
N MET A 119 9.13 -10.94 -10.97
CA MET A 119 8.65 -11.28 -12.31
C MET A 119 9.37 -12.49 -12.91
N GLN A 120 10.67 -12.62 -12.67
CA GLN A 120 11.45 -13.81 -13.05
C GLN A 120 10.92 -15.07 -12.35
N ASN A 121 10.68 -15.02 -11.03
CA ASN A 121 10.15 -16.14 -10.26
C ASN A 121 8.74 -16.57 -10.72
N GLU A 122 7.95 -15.61 -11.20
CA GLU A 122 6.59 -15.84 -11.71
C GLU A 122 6.55 -16.16 -13.22
N ASN A 123 7.72 -16.23 -13.90
CA ASN A 123 7.87 -16.46 -15.34
C ASN A 123 7.08 -15.45 -16.19
N LEU A 124 7.04 -14.18 -15.79
CA LEU A 124 6.38 -13.10 -16.51
C LEU A 124 7.41 -12.26 -17.27
N ALA A 125 7.26 -12.20 -18.60
CA ALA A 125 8.16 -11.47 -19.50
C ALA A 125 7.57 -10.13 -19.99
N ASN A 126 6.32 -9.84 -19.66
CA ASN A 126 5.57 -8.68 -20.13
C ASN A 126 5.59 -7.49 -19.13
N VAL A 127 6.66 -7.37 -18.34
CA VAL A 127 6.89 -6.26 -17.42
C VAL A 127 8.21 -5.58 -17.75
N LYS A 128 8.21 -4.25 -17.75
CA LYS A 128 9.40 -3.39 -17.85
C LYS A 128 9.48 -2.49 -16.65
N THR A 129 10.58 -2.53 -15.92
CA THR A 129 10.85 -1.60 -14.82
C THR A 129 11.33 -0.26 -15.37
N VAL A 130 10.89 0.84 -14.76
CA VAL A 130 11.23 2.21 -15.13
C VAL A 130 11.72 2.96 -13.89
N LEU A 131 12.93 3.50 -13.93
CA LEU A 131 13.43 4.37 -12.88
C LEU A 131 12.97 5.81 -13.15
N GLY A 132 11.98 6.25 -12.40
CA GLY A 132 11.46 7.60 -12.46
C GLY A 132 12.22 8.60 -11.58
N THR A 133 11.61 9.78 -11.46
CA THR A 133 12.00 10.83 -10.52
C THR A 133 10.74 11.36 -9.83
N PRO A 134 10.84 12.13 -8.74
CA PRO A 134 9.67 12.68 -8.06
C PRO A 134 8.71 13.50 -8.93
N SER A 135 9.20 14.08 -10.05
CA SER A 135 8.38 14.89 -10.96
C SER A 135 8.19 14.29 -12.35
N ASP A 136 8.95 13.26 -12.73
CA ASP A 136 8.88 12.66 -14.05
C ASP A 136 8.96 11.12 -13.96
N PRO A 137 7.86 10.41 -14.24
CA PRO A 137 7.81 8.95 -14.19
C PRO A 137 8.48 8.30 -15.40
N ARG A 138 8.95 9.08 -16.38
CA ARG A 138 9.63 8.62 -17.61
C ARG A 138 8.86 7.54 -18.36
N LEU A 139 7.54 7.60 -18.30
CA LEU A 139 6.68 6.65 -18.99
C LEU A 139 6.61 6.93 -20.50
N PRO A 140 6.47 5.90 -21.34
CA PRO A 140 6.20 6.08 -22.76
C PRO A 140 4.79 6.62 -23.00
N GLU A 141 4.57 7.21 -24.14
CA GLU A 141 3.24 7.58 -24.60
C GLU A 141 2.41 6.36 -25.04
N GLY A 142 1.09 6.56 -25.13
CA GLY A 142 0.16 5.57 -25.65
C GLY A 142 -0.21 4.50 -24.64
N LEU A 143 -0.31 4.84 -23.36
CA LEU A 143 -0.81 3.96 -22.31
C LEU A 143 -2.34 3.96 -22.27
N ASP A 144 -2.91 2.77 -22.08
CA ASP A 144 -4.35 2.55 -21.88
C ASP A 144 -4.75 2.96 -20.45
N ALA A 145 -3.88 2.64 -19.47
CA ALA A 145 -4.12 3.01 -18.09
C ALA A 145 -2.80 3.26 -17.34
N VAL A 146 -2.89 4.11 -16.31
CA VAL A 146 -1.86 4.31 -15.29
C VAL A 146 -2.52 4.12 -13.93
N LEU A 147 -1.89 3.39 -13.03
CA LEU A 147 -2.34 3.15 -11.67
C LEU A 147 -1.35 3.74 -10.67
N ILE A 148 -1.86 4.48 -9.69
CA ILE A 148 -1.17 4.83 -8.45
C ILE A 148 -1.95 4.16 -7.33
N ALA A 149 -1.36 3.21 -6.63
CA ALA A 149 -2.02 2.47 -5.56
C ALA A 149 -1.24 2.57 -4.25
N ASP A 150 -1.88 3.13 -3.22
CA ASP A 150 -1.34 3.28 -1.87
C ASP A 150 -0.02 4.09 -1.79
N ALA A 151 0.26 4.91 -2.81
CA ALA A 151 1.52 5.63 -2.95
C ALA A 151 1.35 7.17 -3.09
N PHE A 152 0.13 7.66 -3.30
CA PHE A 152 -0.10 9.09 -3.56
C PHE A 152 0.37 9.96 -2.40
N GLN A 153 0.19 9.52 -1.14
CA GLN A 153 0.63 10.26 0.04
C GLN A 153 2.16 10.45 0.13
N GLU A 154 2.94 9.60 -0.54
CA GLU A 154 4.40 9.72 -0.60
C GLU A 154 4.85 10.67 -1.72
N MET A 155 4.02 10.81 -2.76
CA MET A 155 4.25 11.68 -3.92
C MET A 155 3.80 13.12 -3.66
N ASP A 156 2.79 13.31 -2.79
CA ASP A 156 2.26 14.62 -2.42
C ASP A 156 3.06 15.23 -1.26
N VAL A 157 4.14 15.93 -1.61
CA VAL A 157 5.04 16.58 -0.67
C VAL A 157 4.53 17.99 -0.38
N PRO A 158 4.02 18.27 0.84
CA PRO A 158 3.40 19.58 1.15
C PRO A 158 4.35 20.78 0.97
N GLU A 159 5.65 20.58 1.17
CA GLU A 159 6.69 21.59 1.01
C GLU A 159 6.96 21.93 -0.46
N GLU A 160 6.60 21.03 -1.38
CA GLU A 160 6.83 21.15 -2.82
C GLU A 160 5.57 20.82 -3.63
N PRO A 161 4.47 21.58 -3.49
CA PRO A 161 3.16 21.23 -4.07
C PRO A 161 3.13 21.21 -5.60
N THR A 162 4.15 21.75 -6.25
CA THR A 162 4.29 21.71 -7.71
C THR A 162 4.78 20.36 -8.23
N LEU A 163 5.42 19.53 -7.40
CA LEU A 163 5.94 18.22 -7.81
C LEU A 163 4.81 17.30 -8.24
N ILE A 164 3.79 17.13 -7.42
CA ILE A 164 2.67 16.25 -7.74
C ILE A 164 1.91 16.71 -8.99
N VAL A 165 1.73 18.02 -9.18
CA VAL A 165 1.07 18.57 -10.38
C VAL A 165 1.91 18.28 -11.63
N THR A 166 3.24 18.45 -11.55
CA THR A 166 4.16 18.15 -12.64
C THR A 166 4.17 16.66 -12.98
N LEU A 167 4.24 15.79 -11.95
CA LEU A 167 4.17 14.34 -12.09
C LEU A 167 2.89 13.92 -12.81
N LEU A 168 1.73 14.37 -12.32
CA LEU A 168 0.42 14.05 -12.91
C LEU A 168 0.28 14.64 -14.33
N GLY A 169 0.88 15.78 -14.63
CA GLY A 169 0.95 16.34 -15.98
C GLY A 169 1.76 15.46 -16.95
N ASN A 170 2.86 14.86 -16.48
CA ASN A 170 3.64 13.88 -17.24
C ASN A 170 2.83 12.59 -17.46
N VAL A 171 2.12 12.11 -16.43
CA VAL A 171 1.19 10.98 -16.56
C VAL A 171 0.09 11.27 -17.58
N ALA A 172 -0.52 12.46 -17.55
CA ALA A 172 -1.53 12.84 -18.53
C ALA A 172 -1.03 12.78 -19.97
N ARG A 173 0.24 13.17 -20.21
CA ARG A 173 0.87 13.06 -21.54
C ARG A 173 1.11 11.62 -21.99
N SER A 174 1.39 10.72 -21.06
CA SER A 174 1.63 9.31 -21.39
C SER A 174 0.36 8.55 -21.78
N LEU A 175 -0.81 9.02 -21.36
CA LEU A 175 -2.10 8.38 -21.63
C LEU A 175 -2.55 8.57 -23.09
N LYS A 176 -3.21 7.55 -23.65
CA LYS A 176 -4.03 7.67 -24.86
C LYS A 176 -5.18 8.69 -24.63
N PRO A 177 -5.86 9.18 -25.70
CA PRO A 177 -7.03 10.06 -25.53
C PRO A 177 -8.12 9.48 -24.63
N GLN A 178 -8.38 8.17 -24.70
CA GLN A 178 -9.34 7.46 -23.85
C GLN A 178 -8.67 6.78 -22.64
N GLY A 179 -7.35 6.94 -22.49
CA GLY A 179 -6.61 6.36 -21.38
C GLY A 179 -7.05 6.89 -20.01
N ARG A 180 -6.84 6.11 -18.97
CA ARG A 180 -7.31 6.42 -17.61
C ARG A 180 -6.15 6.43 -16.63
N LEU A 181 -6.19 7.38 -15.72
CA LEU A 181 -5.40 7.34 -14.48
C LEU A 181 -6.32 6.90 -13.34
N GLY A 182 -5.94 5.84 -12.64
CA GLY A 182 -6.55 5.45 -11.37
C GLY A 182 -5.66 5.84 -10.21
N VAL A 183 -6.23 6.50 -9.21
CA VAL A 183 -5.60 6.73 -7.92
C VAL A 183 -6.40 5.99 -6.87
N VAL A 184 -5.77 4.98 -6.28
CA VAL A 184 -6.32 4.15 -5.21
C VAL A 184 -5.60 4.52 -3.93
N ASP A 185 -6.33 4.90 -2.89
CA ASP A 185 -5.72 5.33 -1.64
C ASP A 185 -6.65 5.05 -0.45
N TRP A 186 -6.15 5.28 0.74
CA TRP A 186 -6.80 4.96 2.00
C TRP A 186 -7.92 5.93 2.33
N THR A 187 -9.10 5.40 2.63
CA THR A 187 -10.23 6.19 3.11
C THR A 187 -9.83 6.97 4.37
N PRO A 188 -10.07 8.30 4.42
CA PRO A 188 -9.82 9.09 5.62
C PRO A 188 -10.54 8.53 6.83
N GLY A 189 -9.88 8.47 7.97
CA GLY A 189 -10.42 7.92 9.20
C GLY A 189 -9.41 7.06 9.96
N ASN A 190 -9.88 6.40 11.02
CA ASN A 190 -9.05 5.56 11.89
C ASN A 190 -9.28 4.08 11.58
N GLY A 191 -8.23 3.28 11.82
CA GLY A 191 -8.30 1.82 11.74
C GLY A 191 -7.98 1.24 10.36
N GLY A 192 -7.96 -0.08 10.29
CA GLY A 192 -7.57 -0.85 9.12
C GLY A 192 -6.05 -0.91 8.89
N PRO A 193 -5.63 -1.62 7.84
CA PRO A 193 -4.25 -1.59 7.37
C PRO A 193 -3.90 -0.21 6.79
N GLY A 194 -2.62 0.03 6.50
CA GLY A 194 -2.16 1.27 5.89
C GLY A 194 -1.65 2.33 6.87
N PRO A 195 -1.40 3.55 6.38
CA PRO A 195 -0.79 4.61 7.16
C PRO A 195 -1.71 5.14 8.26
N ALA A 196 -1.12 5.86 9.21
CA ALA A 196 -1.87 6.55 10.25
C ALA A 196 -2.88 7.56 9.64
N ALA A 197 -4.01 7.80 10.32
CA ALA A 197 -5.11 8.61 9.80
C ALA A 197 -4.69 10.01 9.35
N ASN A 198 -3.72 10.63 10.01
CA ASN A 198 -3.18 11.96 9.67
C ASN A 198 -2.27 11.96 8.43
N GLN A 199 -1.90 10.80 7.91
CA GLN A 199 -1.10 10.63 6.70
C GLN A 199 -1.97 10.32 5.47
N ARG A 200 -3.23 9.91 5.67
CA ARG A 200 -4.16 9.57 4.59
C ARG A 200 -4.57 10.82 3.83
N VAL A 201 -4.59 10.72 2.51
CA VAL A 201 -4.94 11.82 1.62
C VAL A 201 -6.44 11.85 1.42
N LYS A 202 -7.03 13.05 1.52
CA LYS A 202 -8.45 13.24 1.21
C LYS A 202 -8.67 13.17 -0.31
N PRO A 203 -9.75 12.52 -0.78
CA PRO A 203 -10.08 12.47 -2.21
C PRO A 203 -10.09 13.84 -2.89
N GLU A 204 -10.53 14.88 -2.18
CA GLU A 204 -10.62 16.25 -2.69
C GLU A 204 -9.24 16.85 -3.02
N ALA A 205 -8.20 16.50 -2.26
CA ALA A 205 -6.81 16.94 -2.53
C ALA A 205 -6.28 16.28 -3.81
N VAL A 206 -6.51 14.97 -3.98
CA VAL A 206 -6.16 14.24 -5.20
C VAL A 206 -6.86 14.85 -6.42
N ILE A 207 -8.17 15.14 -6.31
CA ILE A 207 -8.96 15.75 -7.38
C ILE A 207 -8.42 17.13 -7.75
N ALA A 208 -8.05 17.95 -6.76
CA ALA A 208 -7.49 19.27 -6.99
C ALA A 208 -6.15 19.20 -7.72
N ALA A 209 -5.23 18.33 -7.30
CA ALA A 209 -3.93 18.13 -7.95
C ALA A 209 -4.11 17.63 -9.39
N ALA A 210 -4.95 16.61 -9.62
CA ALA A 210 -5.23 16.07 -10.94
C ALA A 210 -5.84 17.13 -11.89
N ARG A 211 -6.77 17.96 -11.39
CA ARG A 211 -7.36 19.06 -12.16
C ARG A 211 -6.32 20.08 -12.58
N SER A 212 -5.40 20.43 -11.68
CA SER A 212 -4.30 21.36 -11.96
C SER A 212 -3.32 20.80 -13.00
N ALA A 213 -3.21 19.47 -13.09
CA ALA A 213 -2.40 18.76 -14.07
C ALA A 213 -3.10 18.53 -15.43
N GLY A 214 -4.32 19.06 -15.65
CA GLY A 214 -5.06 18.90 -16.90
C GLY A 214 -5.86 17.61 -17.01
N LEU A 215 -6.10 16.92 -15.90
CA LEU A 215 -6.96 15.74 -15.83
C LEU A 215 -8.36 16.12 -15.34
N GLN A 216 -9.37 15.31 -15.68
CA GLN A 216 -10.74 15.46 -15.19
C GLN A 216 -11.20 14.17 -14.52
N LEU A 217 -11.90 14.30 -13.40
CA LEU A 217 -12.52 13.16 -12.73
C LEU A 217 -13.64 12.59 -13.61
N VAL A 218 -13.58 11.28 -13.88
CA VAL A 218 -14.57 10.55 -14.68
C VAL A 218 -15.25 9.42 -13.91
N GLY A 219 -14.70 9.02 -12.78
CA GLY A 219 -15.27 7.99 -11.91
C GLY A 219 -14.77 8.11 -10.48
N ARG A 220 -15.61 7.68 -9.54
CA ARG A 220 -15.26 7.50 -8.12
C ARG A 220 -15.88 6.21 -7.64
N GLU A 221 -15.05 5.36 -7.05
CA GLU A 221 -15.44 4.08 -6.47
C GLU A 221 -15.01 4.05 -5.01
N GLU A 222 -15.73 3.29 -4.20
CA GLU A 222 -15.37 3.03 -2.81
C GLU A 222 -15.30 1.52 -2.59
N TYR A 223 -14.20 1.06 -2.01
CA TYR A 223 -14.00 -0.33 -1.64
C TYR A 223 -13.95 -0.44 -0.11
N PRO A 224 -15.15 -0.46 0.51
CA PRO A 224 -15.22 -0.50 1.96
C PRO A 224 -14.50 -1.71 2.55
N PRO A 225 -13.93 -1.57 3.77
CA PRO A 225 -14.04 -0.36 4.61
C PRO A 225 -12.87 0.60 4.50
N PHE A 226 -11.85 0.32 3.65
CA PHE A 226 -10.54 0.95 3.80
C PHE A 226 -10.09 1.82 2.64
N VAL A 227 -10.64 1.62 1.44
CA VAL A 227 -10.02 2.13 0.21
C VAL A 227 -11.04 2.89 -0.63
N TYR A 228 -10.60 4.01 -1.23
CA TYR A 228 -11.30 4.67 -2.32
C TYR A 228 -10.50 4.62 -3.61
N MET A 229 -11.17 4.79 -4.73
CA MET A 229 -10.54 4.96 -6.04
C MET A 229 -11.13 6.16 -6.77
N LEU A 230 -10.25 6.94 -7.39
CA LEU A 230 -10.60 8.03 -8.28
C LEU A 230 -10.07 7.70 -9.67
N VAL A 231 -10.92 7.82 -10.67
CA VAL A 231 -10.57 7.60 -12.07
C VAL A 231 -10.60 8.92 -12.81
N PHE A 232 -9.51 9.22 -13.51
CA PHE A 232 -9.35 10.44 -14.28
C PHE A 232 -9.14 10.12 -15.76
N GLY A 233 -9.63 11.00 -16.63
CA GLY A 233 -9.32 11.04 -18.05
C GLY A 233 -8.60 12.32 -18.42
N ARG A 234 -8.01 12.38 -19.61
CA ARG A 234 -7.49 13.63 -20.20
C ARG A 234 -8.66 14.59 -20.48
N ARG A 235 -8.40 15.88 -20.31
CA ARG A 235 -9.30 16.94 -20.78
C ARG A 235 -9.25 17.08 -22.31
#